data_fc17882964f4fb837b86c3dbc8222b69
#
_entry.id   fc17882964f4fb837b86c3dbc8222b69
#
_cell.length_a   1.000
_cell.length_b   1.000
_cell.length_c   1.000
_cell.angle_alpha   90.00
_cell.angle_beta   90.00
_cell.angle_gamma   90.00
#
_symmetry.space_group_name_H-M   'P 1'
#
loop_
_entity.id
_entity.type
_entity.pdbx_description
1 polymer ?
#
loop_
_entity_poly.entity_id
_entity_poly.type
_entity_poly.pdbx_seq_one_letter_code
_entity_poly.pdbx_strand_id
1 'polypeptide(L)'
;GFVVALIMVLAACRKGPAPEASHPTPPDHATQVEQWRAKHEADYRQDFVTIAGLFPLKEGVNTAGSAATNDIRLAGSTMPASMGKFVLTGGEVRYEPASGVDVRLEDERVTAPVILKDDSSSAEDELQLGSVRLVIHKSGGKPSLRVRDPNGPLAKGFVGFQWFPIDPRYRVVGRFIKDAEPKSIPVTNTYGDVDSYKSEGVIEFTLMGETLRLRPFTTRPKRFYIVFRDGSSGQPSASLVRFTSSG
;
A
#
# COMPACT_ATOMS: atom_id res chain seq x y z
N GLY A 1 33.87 -5.70 71.45
CA GLY A 1 32.64 -5.07 71.05
C GLY A 1 32.57 -4.89 69.52
N PHE A 2 31.77 -5.70 68.86
CA PHE A 2 31.49 -5.55 67.41
C PHE A 2 30.26 -4.64 67.24
N VAL A 3 30.44 -3.52 66.57
CA VAL A 3 29.32 -2.64 66.16
C VAL A 3 28.89 -3.11 64.78
N VAL A 4 27.67 -3.67 64.68
CA VAL A 4 27.03 -3.99 63.43
C VAL A 4 26.27 -2.75 62.95
N ALA A 5 26.77 -2.10 61.90
CA ALA A 5 26.06 -0.99 61.25
C ALA A 5 25.00 -1.59 60.30
N LEU A 6 23.73 -1.38 60.66
CA LEU A 6 22.58 -1.75 59.83
C LEU A 6 22.39 -0.66 58.74
N ILE A 7 22.77 -0.98 57.51
CA ILE A 7 22.53 -0.14 56.33
C ILE A 7 21.08 -0.36 55.88
N MET A 8 20.19 0.61 56.20
CA MET A 8 18.86 0.68 55.59
C MET A 8 19.01 1.09 54.12
N VAL A 9 18.78 0.18 53.20
CA VAL A 9 18.58 0.52 51.79
C VAL A 9 17.16 1.03 51.63
N LEU A 10 16.98 2.35 51.52
CA LEU A 10 15.74 2.98 51.08
C LEU A 10 15.52 2.61 49.61
N ALA A 11 14.66 1.63 49.37
CA ALA A 11 14.12 1.38 48.05
C ALA A 11 13.24 2.57 47.63
N ALA A 12 13.81 3.49 46.86
CA ALA A 12 13.03 4.54 46.19
C ALA A 12 12.11 3.87 45.16
N CYS A 13 10.81 3.72 45.53
CA CYS A 13 9.77 3.42 44.54
C CYS A 13 9.80 4.51 43.48
N ARG A 14 10.44 4.21 42.33
CA ARG A 14 10.24 4.99 41.12
C ARG A 14 8.76 4.86 40.76
N LYS A 15 7.97 5.91 41.08
CA LYS A 15 6.66 6.09 40.47
C LYS A 15 6.87 6.08 38.96
N GLY A 16 6.44 5.01 38.29
CA GLY A 16 6.29 5.03 36.84
C GLY A 16 5.43 6.25 36.43
N PRO A 17 5.56 6.71 35.18
CA PRO A 17 4.72 7.79 34.70
C PRO A 17 3.26 7.43 34.98
N ALA A 18 2.50 8.41 35.52
CA ALA A 18 1.08 8.25 35.79
C ALA A 18 0.39 7.73 34.52
N PRO A 19 -0.56 6.78 34.61
CA PRO A 19 -1.31 6.32 33.45
C PRO A 19 -1.91 7.55 32.77
N GLU A 20 -1.54 7.75 31.51
CA GLU A 20 -2.07 8.82 30.68
C GLU A 20 -3.60 8.71 30.69
N ALA A 21 -4.28 9.82 30.97
CA ALA A 21 -5.72 9.85 31.11
C ALA A 21 -6.33 9.22 29.85
N SER A 22 -7.08 8.15 30.03
CA SER A 22 -7.77 7.47 28.92
C SER A 22 -8.71 8.46 28.25
N HIS A 23 -8.41 8.88 27.04
CA HIS A 23 -9.33 9.72 26.27
C HIS A 23 -10.64 8.97 26.06
N PRO A 24 -11.79 9.54 26.43
CA PRO A 24 -13.06 8.86 26.30
C PRO A 24 -13.30 8.44 24.84
N THR A 25 -13.75 7.23 24.64
CA THR A 25 -14.12 6.74 23.31
C THR A 25 -15.36 7.52 22.84
N PRO A 26 -15.33 8.16 21.66
CA PRO A 26 -16.51 8.82 21.11
C PRO A 26 -17.68 7.84 21.01
N PRO A 27 -18.92 8.28 21.25
CA PRO A 27 -20.10 7.41 21.23
C PRO A 27 -20.36 6.77 19.87
N ASP A 28 -19.90 7.40 18.80
CA ASP A 28 -20.03 6.93 17.40
C ASP A 28 -18.80 6.18 16.90
N HIS A 29 -17.83 5.88 17.76
CA HIS A 29 -16.56 5.24 17.38
C HIS A 29 -16.77 3.92 16.62
N ALA A 30 -17.66 3.05 17.09
CA ALA A 30 -17.94 1.76 16.42
C ALA A 30 -18.46 2.00 15.00
N THR A 31 -19.43 2.91 14.85
CA THR A 31 -20.00 3.28 13.54
C THR A 31 -18.93 3.83 12.60
N GLN A 32 -18.05 4.70 13.08
CA GLN A 32 -16.94 5.24 12.28
C GLN A 32 -15.97 4.15 11.83
N VAL A 33 -15.66 3.18 12.69
CA VAL A 33 -14.80 2.05 12.33
C VAL A 33 -15.46 1.16 11.28
N GLU A 34 -16.74 0.86 11.41
CA GLU A 34 -17.47 0.04 10.43
C GLU A 34 -17.57 0.73 9.07
N GLN A 35 -17.88 2.02 9.04
CA GLN A 35 -17.88 2.80 7.80
C GLN A 35 -16.50 2.81 7.12
N TRP A 36 -15.43 2.99 7.91
CA TRP A 36 -14.08 2.92 7.39
C TRP A 36 -13.75 1.52 6.83
N ARG A 37 -14.15 0.44 7.54
CA ARG A 37 -13.95 -0.94 7.08
C ARG A 37 -14.64 -1.20 5.75
N ALA A 38 -15.90 -0.81 5.65
CA ALA A 38 -16.69 -0.96 4.43
C ALA A 38 -16.05 -0.21 3.25
N LYS A 39 -15.66 1.05 3.48
CA LYS A 39 -14.97 1.83 2.44
C LYS A 39 -13.62 1.20 2.06
N HIS A 40 -12.81 0.82 3.05
CA HIS A 40 -11.50 0.22 2.81
C HIS A 40 -11.61 -1.08 2.01
N GLU A 41 -12.60 -1.91 2.31
CA GLU A 41 -12.84 -3.15 1.57
C GLU A 41 -13.31 -2.87 0.14
N ALA A 42 -14.17 -1.87 -0.06
CA ALA A 42 -14.61 -1.47 -1.39
C ALA A 42 -13.43 -0.95 -2.24
N ASP A 43 -12.61 -0.05 -1.67
CA ASP A 43 -11.41 0.47 -2.32
C ASP A 43 -10.42 -0.69 -2.66
N TYR A 44 -10.24 -1.64 -1.73
CA TYR A 44 -9.35 -2.79 -1.94
C TYR A 44 -9.86 -3.72 -3.05
N ARG A 45 -11.18 -3.94 -3.11
CA ARG A 45 -11.82 -4.70 -4.22
C ARG A 45 -11.56 -4.06 -5.57
N GLN A 46 -11.65 -2.73 -5.64
CA GLN A 46 -11.46 -2.00 -6.89
C GLN A 46 -9.99 -1.95 -7.30
N ASP A 47 -9.10 -1.61 -6.37
CA ASP A 47 -7.75 -1.19 -6.71
C ASP A 47 -6.70 -2.30 -6.62
N PHE A 48 -6.90 -3.29 -5.72
CA PHE A 48 -5.86 -4.28 -5.44
C PHE A 48 -6.19 -5.68 -5.91
N VAL A 49 -7.38 -6.22 -5.62
CA VAL A 49 -7.69 -7.61 -6.02
C VAL A 49 -7.92 -7.77 -7.52
N THR A 50 -8.17 -6.69 -8.22
CA THR A 50 -8.25 -6.70 -9.69
C THR A 50 -6.88 -6.74 -10.36
N ILE A 51 -5.77 -6.51 -9.62
CA ILE A 51 -4.42 -6.56 -10.20
C ILE A 51 -4.12 -8.01 -10.60
N ALA A 52 -4.13 -8.25 -11.91
CA ALA A 52 -3.82 -9.55 -12.52
C ALA A 52 -2.33 -9.72 -12.81
N GLY A 53 -1.58 -8.62 -12.83
CA GLY A 53 -0.13 -8.65 -13.03
C GLY A 53 0.50 -7.28 -13.07
N LEU A 54 1.81 -7.27 -12.85
CA LEU A 54 2.67 -6.12 -13.01
C LEU A 54 3.93 -6.59 -13.73
N PHE A 55 4.11 -6.13 -14.96
CA PHE A 55 5.14 -6.60 -15.86
C PHE A 55 6.15 -5.49 -16.15
N PRO A 56 7.39 -5.58 -15.64
CA PRO A 56 8.43 -4.61 -15.94
C PRO A 56 8.69 -4.53 -17.46
N LEU A 57 8.73 -3.32 -17.99
CA LEU A 57 9.05 -3.10 -19.39
C LEU A 57 10.58 -3.04 -19.59
N LYS A 58 11.05 -3.72 -20.62
CA LYS A 58 12.44 -3.65 -21.09
C LYS A 58 12.56 -2.52 -22.11
N GLU A 59 13.72 -1.88 -22.18
CA GLU A 59 14.00 -0.93 -23.25
C GLU A 59 13.80 -1.58 -24.62
N GLY A 60 13.16 -0.87 -25.55
CA GLY A 60 12.75 -1.38 -26.85
C GLY A 60 11.37 -2.04 -26.84
N VAL A 61 11.18 -3.07 -27.64
CA VAL A 61 9.89 -3.71 -27.91
C VAL A 61 9.55 -4.74 -26.82
N ASN A 62 8.31 -4.67 -26.31
CA ASN A 62 7.71 -5.66 -25.43
C ASN A 62 6.37 -6.10 -26.02
N THR A 63 6.31 -7.30 -26.57
CA THR A 63 5.08 -7.89 -27.15
C THR A 63 4.13 -8.34 -26.06
N ALA A 64 2.80 -8.16 -26.25
CA ALA A 64 1.80 -8.49 -25.24
C ALA A 64 0.60 -9.26 -25.82
N GLY A 65 0.09 -10.21 -25.05
CA GLY A 65 -1.06 -11.04 -25.41
C GLY A 65 -1.05 -12.40 -24.71
N SER A 66 -2.01 -13.27 -25.04
CA SER A 66 -2.12 -14.60 -24.39
C SER A 66 -1.18 -15.65 -24.95
N ALA A 67 -0.62 -15.46 -26.17
CA ALA A 67 0.33 -16.41 -26.73
C ALA A 67 1.61 -16.52 -25.91
N ALA A 68 2.14 -17.73 -25.78
CA ALA A 68 3.36 -18.00 -25.01
C ALA A 68 4.63 -17.33 -25.60
N THR A 69 4.55 -16.90 -26.86
CA THR A 69 5.63 -16.19 -27.56
C THR A 69 5.74 -14.72 -27.25
N ASN A 70 4.76 -14.14 -26.51
CA ASN A 70 4.85 -12.73 -26.10
C ASN A 70 5.82 -12.57 -24.92
N ASP A 71 6.49 -11.41 -24.87
CA ASP A 71 7.32 -10.99 -23.73
C ASP A 71 6.45 -10.82 -22.47
N ILE A 72 5.24 -10.27 -22.66
CA ILE A 72 4.24 -10.08 -21.61
C ILE A 72 3.07 -11.02 -21.89
N ARG A 73 3.07 -12.13 -21.16
CA ARG A 73 1.98 -13.11 -21.29
C ARG A 73 0.81 -12.72 -20.38
N LEU A 74 -0.28 -12.30 -20.98
CA LEU A 74 -1.50 -11.92 -20.29
C LEU A 74 -2.43 -13.13 -20.17
N ALA A 75 -2.89 -13.38 -18.92
CA ALA A 75 -3.86 -14.44 -18.67
C ALA A 75 -5.29 -13.95 -18.98
N GLY A 76 -6.16 -14.88 -19.36
CA GLY A 76 -7.60 -14.61 -19.56
C GLY A 76 -8.13 -15.27 -20.84
N SER A 77 -9.32 -15.86 -20.76
CA SER A 77 -9.94 -16.56 -21.88
C SER A 77 -10.36 -15.65 -23.04
N THR A 78 -10.52 -14.35 -22.76
CA THR A 78 -10.88 -13.33 -23.76
C THR A 78 -9.68 -12.55 -24.28
N MET A 79 -8.47 -12.85 -23.78
CA MET A 79 -7.25 -12.17 -24.20
C MET A 79 -6.81 -12.67 -25.58
N PRO A 80 -6.63 -11.79 -26.59
CA PRO A 80 -6.15 -12.20 -27.91
C PRO A 80 -4.73 -12.76 -27.84
N ALA A 81 -4.37 -13.61 -28.80
CA ALA A 81 -3.02 -14.16 -28.91
C ALA A 81 -1.95 -13.07 -28.93
N SER A 82 -2.22 -11.97 -29.65
CA SER A 82 -1.44 -10.75 -29.63
C SER A 82 -2.39 -9.56 -29.49
N MET A 83 -2.19 -8.70 -28.50
CA MET A 83 -2.91 -7.43 -28.38
C MET A 83 -2.13 -6.25 -29.00
N GLY A 84 -0.85 -6.46 -29.29
CA GLY A 84 0.06 -5.42 -29.75
C GLY A 84 1.38 -5.45 -29.01
N LYS A 85 2.06 -4.33 -28.99
CA LYS A 85 3.36 -4.17 -28.33
C LYS A 85 3.47 -2.82 -27.62
N PHE A 86 4.25 -2.81 -26.56
CA PHE A 86 4.65 -1.63 -25.81
C PHE A 86 6.13 -1.35 -26.13
N VAL A 87 6.43 -0.20 -26.66
CA VAL A 87 7.79 0.22 -26.98
C VAL A 87 8.25 1.24 -25.94
N LEU A 88 9.23 0.83 -25.13
CA LEU A 88 9.87 1.72 -24.15
C LEU A 88 11.07 2.40 -24.80
N THR A 89 11.14 3.70 -24.74
CA THR A 89 12.28 4.48 -25.25
C THR A 89 12.55 5.63 -24.30
N GLY A 90 13.69 5.59 -23.61
CA GLY A 90 14.12 6.68 -22.70
C GLY A 90 13.10 7.01 -21.60
N GLY A 91 12.31 6.04 -21.14
CA GLY A 91 11.27 6.21 -20.10
C GLY A 91 9.89 6.59 -20.61
N GLU A 92 9.71 6.82 -21.92
CA GLU A 92 8.43 7.00 -22.59
C GLU A 92 7.93 5.65 -23.12
N VAL A 93 6.64 5.36 -22.95
CA VAL A 93 5.99 4.13 -23.41
C VAL A 93 4.99 4.45 -24.51
N ARG A 94 5.20 3.82 -25.69
CA ARG A 94 4.29 3.89 -26.83
C ARG A 94 3.61 2.55 -27.00
N TYR A 95 2.27 2.54 -27.08
CA TYR A 95 1.50 1.36 -27.44
C TYR A 95 1.26 1.32 -28.94
N GLU A 96 1.48 0.16 -29.58
CA GLU A 96 1.19 -0.10 -30.98
C GLU A 96 0.21 -1.28 -31.06
N PRO A 97 -1.05 -1.07 -31.51
CA PRO A 97 -2.06 -2.11 -31.50
C PRO A 97 -1.79 -3.19 -32.54
N ALA A 98 -2.18 -4.44 -32.22
CA ALA A 98 -2.26 -5.48 -33.22
C ALA A 98 -3.46 -5.28 -34.14
N SER A 99 -3.35 -5.75 -35.39
CA SER A 99 -4.45 -5.68 -36.36
C SER A 99 -5.69 -6.45 -35.87
N GLY A 100 -6.86 -5.82 -35.97
CA GLY A 100 -8.12 -6.46 -35.63
C GLY A 100 -8.50 -6.47 -34.14
N VAL A 101 -7.61 -6.04 -33.24
CA VAL A 101 -7.88 -6.01 -31.79
C VAL A 101 -8.62 -4.72 -31.42
N ASP A 102 -9.64 -4.84 -30.56
CA ASP A 102 -10.42 -3.67 -30.07
C ASP A 102 -9.88 -3.20 -28.71
N VAL A 103 -8.70 -2.60 -28.74
CA VAL A 103 -8.15 -1.90 -27.58
C VAL A 103 -8.62 -0.43 -27.64
N ARG A 104 -9.07 0.09 -26.53
CA ARG A 104 -9.60 1.46 -26.42
C ARG A 104 -8.78 2.31 -25.46
N LEU A 105 -8.72 3.59 -25.76
CA LEU A 105 -8.22 4.65 -24.90
C LEU A 105 -9.30 5.74 -24.85
N GLU A 106 -9.76 6.14 -23.68
CA GLU A 106 -10.86 7.13 -23.52
C GLU A 106 -12.10 6.77 -24.37
N ASP A 107 -12.50 5.48 -24.36
CA ASP A 107 -13.61 4.91 -25.16
C ASP A 107 -13.40 4.89 -26.68
N GLU A 108 -12.33 5.47 -27.21
CA GLU A 108 -12.00 5.42 -28.64
C GLU A 108 -11.08 4.23 -28.96
N ARG A 109 -11.35 3.56 -30.08
CA ARG A 109 -10.51 2.45 -30.53
C ARG A 109 -9.14 2.96 -30.98
N VAL A 110 -8.08 2.37 -30.43
CA VAL A 110 -6.70 2.66 -30.82
C VAL A 110 -6.37 1.95 -32.12
N THR A 111 -6.24 2.70 -33.20
CA THR A 111 -5.95 2.18 -34.54
C THR A 111 -4.53 2.51 -35.04
N ALA A 112 -3.84 3.40 -34.35
CA ALA A 112 -2.48 3.85 -34.64
C ALA A 112 -1.63 3.88 -33.35
N PRO A 113 -0.30 3.92 -33.45
CA PRO A 113 0.57 4.07 -32.27
C PRO A 113 0.22 5.30 -31.42
N VAL A 114 0.18 5.13 -30.09
CA VAL A 114 -0.14 6.20 -29.12
C VAL A 114 0.89 6.17 -27.99
N ILE A 115 1.33 7.35 -27.55
CA ILE A 115 2.16 7.53 -26.36
C ILE A 115 1.25 7.51 -25.15
N LEU A 116 1.61 6.73 -24.13
CA LEU A 116 0.82 6.56 -22.91
C LEU A 116 1.41 7.37 -21.76
N LYS A 117 0.58 8.13 -21.07
CA LYS A 117 0.90 8.77 -19.80
C LYS A 117 0.87 7.74 -18.67
N ASP A 118 1.90 7.74 -17.84
CA ASP A 118 2.00 6.86 -16.68
C ASP A 118 1.20 7.39 -15.47
N ASP A 119 1.08 6.57 -14.43
CA ASP A 119 0.34 6.87 -13.19
C ASP A 119 1.03 7.91 -12.26
N SER A 120 2.15 8.48 -12.65
CA SER A 120 2.70 9.69 -12.02
C SER A 120 2.03 10.97 -12.51
N SER A 121 1.32 10.89 -13.64
CA SER A 121 0.49 11.97 -14.19
C SER A 121 -0.81 12.11 -13.39
N SER A 122 -1.35 13.33 -13.33
CA SER A 122 -2.69 13.59 -12.78
C SER A 122 -3.83 13.04 -13.65
N ALA A 123 -3.53 12.69 -14.89
CA ALA A 123 -4.43 12.10 -15.89
C ALA A 123 -3.68 10.98 -16.59
N GLU A 124 -3.54 9.85 -15.90
CA GLU A 124 -2.96 8.62 -16.47
C GLU A 124 -3.82 8.08 -17.61
N ASP A 125 -3.19 7.49 -18.61
CA ASP A 125 -3.89 6.83 -19.70
C ASP A 125 -4.19 5.37 -19.33
N GLU A 126 -5.45 4.95 -19.49
CA GLU A 126 -5.91 3.59 -19.26
C GLU A 126 -6.37 2.95 -20.58
N LEU A 127 -5.61 1.96 -21.05
CA LEU A 127 -6.04 1.13 -22.17
C LEU A 127 -7.08 0.10 -21.69
N GLN A 128 -8.13 -0.08 -22.49
CA GLN A 128 -9.22 -1.01 -22.20
C GLN A 128 -9.29 -2.10 -23.26
N LEU A 129 -9.33 -3.35 -22.80
CA LEU A 129 -9.59 -4.53 -23.65
C LEU A 129 -10.70 -5.36 -22.99
N GLY A 130 -11.93 -5.15 -23.41
CA GLY A 130 -13.10 -5.67 -22.70
C GLY A 130 -13.16 -5.16 -21.26
N SER A 131 -13.15 -6.10 -20.28
CA SER A 131 -13.10 -5.75 -18.86
C SER A 131 -11.69 -5.49 -18.32
N VAL A 132 -10.66 -5.83 -19.09
CA VAL A 132 -9.27 -5.68 -18.66
C VAL A 132 -8.83 -4.23 -18.84
N ARG A 133 -8.10 -3.72 -17.85
CA ARG A 133 -7.53 -2.36 -17.83
C ARG A 133 -6.02 -2.47 -17.74
N LEU A 134 -5.33 -1.64 -18.52
CA LEU A 134 -3.86 -1.63 -18.58
C LEU A 134 -3.37 -0.19 -18.42
N VAL A 135 -2.47 0.02 -17.46
CA VAL A 135 -1.90 1.33 -17.13
C VAL A 135 -0.38 1.20 -17.05
N ILE A 136 0.33 2.23 -17.47
CA ILE A 136 1.76 2.30 -17.24
C ILE A 136 2.00 2.77 -15.82
N HIS A 137 2.53 1.86 -14.99
CA HIS A 137 2.94 2.13 -13.61
C HIS A 137 4.41 2.48 -13.56
N LYS A 138 4.76 3.57 -12.89
CA LYS A 138 6.15 4.00 -12.74
C LYS A 138 6.58 3.98 -11.29
N SER A 139 7.56 3.15 -10.96
CA SER A 139 8.15 3.05 -9.64
C SER A 139 9.67 3.13 -9.75
N GLY A 140 10.31 3.99 -8.93
CA GLY A 140 11.76 4.19 -8.98
C GLY A 140 12.30 4.58 -10.37
N GLY A 141 11.49 5.26 -11.20
CA GLY A 141 11.83 5.61 -12.58
C GLY A 141 11.69 4.45 -13.60
N LYS A 142 11.32 3.25 -13.15
CA LYS A 142 11.16 2.06 -14.00
C LYS A 142 9.69 1.88 -14.38
N PRO A 143 9.31 1.96 -15.68
CA PRO A 143 7.96 1.70 -16.13
C PRO A 143 7.64 0.21 -16.17
N SER A 144 6.41 -0.12 -15.78
CA SER A 144 5.84 -1.46 -15.81
C SER A 144 4.42 -1.41 -16.35
N LEU A 145 3.98 -2.44 -17.03
CA LEU A 145 2.58 -2.59 -17.42
C LEU A 145 1.81 -3.20 -16.24
N ARG A 146 0.91 -2.41 -15.62
CA ARG A 146 -0.05 -2.90 -14.63
C ARG A 146 -1.31 -3.33 -15.34
N VAL A 147 -1.72 -4.56 -15.06
CA VAL A 147 -2.92 -5.17 -15.64
C VAL A 147 -3.94 -5.39 -14.53
N ARG A 148 -5.16 -4.90 -14.74
CA ARG A 148 -6.31 -5.14 -13.86
C ARG A 148 -7.36 -5.96 -14.61
N ASP A 149 -7.81 -7.03 -13.99
CA ASP A 149 -8.90 -7.86 -14.48
C ASP A 149 -9.92 -8.11 -13.35
N PRO A 150 -11.09 -7.45 -13.37
CA PRO A 150 -12.13 -7.67 -12.38
C PRO A 150 -12.71 -9.09 -12.40
N ASN A 151 -12.46 -9.84 -13.49
CA ASN A 151 -12.86 -11.23 -13.64
C ASN A 151 -11.72 -12.23 -13.33
N GLY A 152 -10.57 -11.71 -12.89
CA GLY A 152 -9.40 -12.51 -12.53
C GLY A 152 -9.64 -13.40 -11.29
N PRO A 153 -8.78 -14.42 -11.07
CA PRO A 153 -8.94 -15.35 -9.95
C PRO A 153 -8.93 -14.68 -8.59
N LEU A 154 -8.07 -13.67 -8.40
CA LEU A 154 -7.97 -12.92 -7.13
C LEU A 154 -9.24 -12.12 -6.86
N ALA A 155 -9.78 -11.42 -7.87
CA ALA A 155 -11.00 -10.64 -7.72
C ALA A 155 -12.21 -11.54 -7.41
N LYS A 156 -12.33 -12.70 -8.09
CA LYS A 156 -13.39 -13.68 -7.83
C LYS A 156 -13.25 -14.39 -6.50
N GLY A 157 -12.02 -14.62 -6.03
CA GLY A 157 -11.73 -15.32 -4.79
C GLY A 157 -11.79 -14.44 -3.54
N PHE A 158 -11.80 -13.12 -3.69
CA PHE A 158 -11.80 -12.22 -2.54
C PHE A 158 -13.19 -12.15 -1.91
N VAL A 159 -13.36 -12.81 -0.77
CA VAL A 159 -14.62 -12.86 -0.01
C VAL A 159 -14.77 -11.72 1.00
N GLY A 160 -13.78 -10.83 1.13
CA GLY A 160 -13.71 -9.74 2.09
C GLY A 160 -12.66 -9.97 3.16
N PHE A 161 -12.43 -8.94 3.99
CA PHE A 161 -11.52 -9.05 5.13
C PHE A 161 -12.21 -9.70 6.32
N GLN A 162 -11.45 -10.49 7.06
CA GLN A 162 -11.88 -10.98 8.37
C GLN A 162 -11.48 -9.95 9.42
N TRP A 163 -12.45 -9.14 9.85
CA TRP A 163 -12.21 -8.09 10.83
C TRP A 163 -12.29 -8.64 12.25
N PHE A 164 -11.36 -8.23 13.11
CA PHE A 164 -11.49 -8.44 14.54
C PHE A 164 -12.69 -7.66 15.09
N PRO A 165 -13.30 -8.11 16.22
CA PRO A 165 -14.32 -7.32 16.91
C PRO A 165 -13.81 -5.91 17.24
N ILE A 166 -14.69 -4.92 17.19
CA ILE A 166 -14.35 -3.56 17.59
C ILE A 166 -14.24 -3.53 19.11
N ASP A 167 -13.05 -3.25 19.60
CA ASP A 167 -12.77 -3.18 21.03
C ASP A 167 -12.16 -1.80 21.37
N PRO A 168 -12.86 -0.96 22.17
CA PRO A 168 -12.36 0.37 22.55
C PRO A 168 -10.99 0.37 23.23
N ARG A 169 -10.54 -0.75 23.81
CA ARG A 169 -9.21 -0.87 24.42
C ARG A 169 -8.08 -0.70 23.42
N TYR A 170 -8.33 -0.95 22.13
CA TYR A 170 -7.37 -0.73 21.05
C TYR A 170 -7.44 0.66 20.43
N ARG A 171 -8.37 1.50 20.90
CA ARG A 171 -8.38 2.91 20.54
C ARG A 171 -7.45 3.67 21.47
N VAL A 172 -6.29 4.03 20.98
CA VAL A 172 -5.28 4.78 21.75
C VAL A 172 -5.02 6.14 21.13
N VAL A 173 -4.62 7.10 21.93
CA VAL A 173 -4.16 8.41 21.49
C VAL A 173 -2.64 8.38 21.51
N GLY A 174 -2.03 8.72 20.38
CA GLY A 174 -0.59 8.81 20.25
C GLY A 174 -0.11 10.26 20.22
N ARG A 175 1.04 10.51 20.80
CA ARG A 175 1.74 11.78 20.72
C ARG A 175 2.81 11.72 19.65
N PHE A 176 2.77 12.65 18.69
CA PHE A 176 3.85 12.79 17.72
C PHE A 176 5.04 13.52 18.35
N ILE A 177 6.18 12.85 18.35
CA ILE A 177 7.45 13.40 18.85
C ILE A 177 8.33 13.66 17.64
N LYS A 178 8.51 14.94 17.32
CA LYS A 178 9.31 15.37 16.17
C LYS A 178 10.80 15.10 16.43
N ASP A 179 11.49 14.55 15.45
CA ASP A 179 12.96 14.44 15.47
C ASP A 179 13.58 15.84 15.31
N ALA A 180 14.81 16.03 15.81
CA ALA A 180 15.55 17.27 15.61
C ALA A 180 15.77 17.55 14.12
N GLU A 181 16.03 16.49 13.36
CA GLU A 181 16.15 16.53 11.90
C GLU A 181 15.38 15.37 11.28
N PRO A 182 14.75 15.56 10.09
CA PRO A 182 14.09 14.48 9.36
C PRO A 182 15.09 13.37 9.02
N LYS A 183 14.63 12.12 9.10
CA LYS A 183 15.41 10.91 8.79
C LYS A 183 14.98 10.31 7.47
N SER A 184 15.93 9.79 6.70
CA SER A 184 15.68 8.92 5.55
C SER A 184 15.68 7.47 6.02
N ILE A 185 14.55 6.77 5.84
CA ILE A 185 14.38 5.39 6.28
C ILE A 185 14.33 4.47 5.07
N PRO A 186 15.30 3.56 4.91
CA PRO A 186 15.26 2.59 3.83
C PRO A 186 14.20 1.52 4.10
N VAL A 187 13.41 1.20 3.08
CA VAL A 187 12.38 0.15 3.12
C VAL A 187 12.50 -0.69 1.86
N THR A 188 12.65 -2.00 2.03
CA THR A 188 12.67 -2.91 0.89
C THR A 188 11.24 -3.11 0.37
N ASN A 189 11.03 -2.85 -0.91
CA ASN A 189 9.74 -3.07 -1.57
C ASN A 189 9.56 -4.55 -1.97
N THR A 190 8.41 -4.88 -2.54
CA THR A 190 8.07 -6.26 -2.95
C THR A 190 8.93 -6.82 -4.09
N TYR A 191 9.67 -5.97 -4.78
CA TYR A 191 10.61 -6.36 -5.84
C TYR A 191 12.04 -6.55 -5.36
N GLY A 192 12.30 -6.28 -4.05
CA GLY A 192 13.64 -6.32 -3.48
C GLY A 192 14.44 -5.02 -3.66
N ASP A 193 13.88 -3.99 -4.32
CA ASP A 193 14.49 -2.68 -4.39
C ASP A 193 14.37 -1.95 -3.05
N VAL A 194 15.30 -1.06 -2.74
CA VAL A 194 15.28 -0.26 -1.52
C VAL A 194 14.81 1.15 -1.84
N ASP A 195 13.62 1.49 -1.34
CA ASP A 195 13.07 2.84 -1.40
C ASP A 195 13.43 3.60 -0.12
N SER A 196 13.66 4.92 -0.22
CA SER A 196 13.94 5.77 0.93
C SER A 196 12.76 6.70 1.21
N TYR A 197 12.22 6.59 2.42
CA TYR A 197 11.10 7.41 2.87
C TYR A 197 11.52 8.43 3.92
N LYS A 198 11.06 9.67 3.76
CA LYS A 198 11.26 10.71 4.76
C LYS A 198 10.39 10.45 5.98
N SER A 199 10.98 10.52 7.17
CA SER A 199 10.29 10.47 8.46
C SER A 199 10.70 11.67 9.31
N GLU A 200 9.72 12.36 9.90
CA GLU A 200 9.93 13.58 10.70
C GLU A 200 9.85 13.33 12.20
N GLY A 201 9.56 12.10 12.63
CA GLY A 201 9.44 11.78 14.05
C GLY A 201 8.88 10.40 14.32
N VAL A 202 8.45 10.20 15.55
CA VAL A 202 7.81 8.95 16.02
C VAL A 202 6.47 9.27 16.66
N ILE A 203 5.52 8.34 16.55
CA ILE A 203 4.27 8.36 17.32
C ILE A 203 4.48 7.46 18.53
N GLU A 204 4.38 8.03 19.73
CA GLU A 204 4.44 7.31 21.01
C GLU A 204 3.02 7.19 21.57
N PHE A 205 2.66 6.00 22.02
CA PHE A 205 1.35 5.71 22.63
C PHE A 205 1.46 4.60 23.64
N THR A 206 0.48 4.52 24.55
CA THR A 206 0.38 3.44 25.52
C THR A 206 -0.74 2.48 25.12
N LEU A 207 -0.42 1.19 25.03
CA LEU A 207 -1.38 0.12 24.78
C LEU A 207 -1.20 -0.97 25.83
N MET A 208 -2.27 -1.30 26.55
CA MET A 208 -2.27 -2.33 27.60
C MET A 208 -1.16 -2.14 28.67
N GLY A 209 -0.83 -0.90 28.99
CA GLY A 209 0.18 -0.54 29.98
C GLY A 209 1.62 -0.49 29.43
N GLU A 210 1.84 -0.83 28.18
CA GLU A 210 3.14 -0.73 27.52
C GLU A 210 3.25 0.51 26.66
N THR A 211 4.37 1.23 26.76
CA THR A 211 4.68 2.36 25.88
C THR A 211 5.31 1.86 24.61
N LEU A 212 4.63 2.11 23.51
CA LEU A 212 5.04 1.70 22.17
C LEU A 212 5.37 2.91 21.29
N ARG A 213 6.21 2.69 20.29
CA ARG A 213 6.60 3.72 19.32
C ARG A 213 6.53 3.20 17.90
N LEU A 214 5.89 3.98 17.04
CA LEU A 214 5.85 3.72 15.60
C LEU A 214 6.44 4.91 14.85
N ARG A 215 7.22 4.64 13.82
CA ARG A 215 7.82 5.67 12.97
C ARG A 215 7.02 5.82 11.68
N PRO A 216 6.26 6.91 11.52
CA PRO A 216 5.54 7.18 10.28
C PRO A 216 6.46 7.74 9.21
N PHE A 217 6.09 7.49 7.96
CA PHE A 217 6.66 8.15 6.79
C PHE A 217 5.74 9.28 6.34
N THR A 218 6.31 10.42 5.99
CA THR A 218 5.59 11.57 5.47
C THR A 218 5.60 11.49 3.94
N THR A 219 4.67 10.74 3.37
CA THR A 219 4.55 10.59 1.91
C THR A 219 3.71 11.70 1.28
N ARG A 220 2.79 12.29 2.04
CA ARG A 220 1.92 13.41 1.65
C ARG A 220 1.67 14.33 2.86
N PRO A 221 1.38 15.62 2.64
CA PRO A 221 1.01 16.52 3.74
C PRO A 221 -0.16 15.97 4.56
N LYS A 222 -0.04 16.03 5.88
CA LYS A 222 -1.06 15.56 6.86
C LYS A 222 -1.44 14.07 6.74
N ARG A 223 -0.64 13.25 6.09
CA ARG A 223 -0.82 11.80 6.03
C ARG A 223 0.41 11.10 6.56
N PHE A 224 0.17 10.17 7.48
CA PHE A 224 1.18 9.24 7.97
C PHE A 224 0.99 7.90 7.29
N TYR A 225 2.08 7.37 6.72
CA TYR A 225 2.16 6.00 6.25
C TYR A 225 3.08 5.24 7.19
N ILE A 226 2.61 4.12 7.73
CA ILE A 226 3.36 3.34 8.72
C ILE A 226 3.48 1.92 8.20
N VAL A 227 4.73 1.46 8.06
CA VAL A 227 5.06 0.06 7.86
C VAL A 227 5.53 -0.49 9.20
N PHE A 228 4.89 -1.52 9.70
CA PHE A 228 5.27 -2.17 10.95
C PHE A 228 5.19 -3.69 10.81
N ARG A 229 5.80 -4.36 11.74
CA ARG A 229 5.79 -5.81 11.86
C ARG A 229 5.20 -6.18 13.21
N ASP A 230 4.29 -7.12 13.22
CA ASP A 230 3.73 -7.73 14.44
C ASP A 230 3.88 -9.24 14.42
N GLY A 231 3.36 -9.93 15.44
CA GLY A 231 3.41 -11.39 15.54
C GLY A 231 2.66 -12.13 14.44
N SER A 232 1.75 -11.47 13.71
CA SER A 232 1.03 -12.04 12.57
C SER A 232 1.73 -11.80 11.24
N SER A 233 2.76 -10.95 11.19
CA SER A 233 3.50 -10.63 9.96
C SER A 233 4.16 -11.86 9.38
N GLY A 234 3.88 -12.15 8.13
CA GLY A 234 4.32 -13.37 7.44
C GLY A 234 3.30 -14.51 7.47
N GLN A 235 2.16 -14.33 8.16
CA GLN A 235 1.00 -15.20 8.05
C GLN A 235 0.06 -14.68 6.95
N PRO A 236 -0.84 -15.54 6.40
CA PRO A 236 -1.83 -15.12 5.41
C PRO A 236 -2.78 -14.01 5.89
N SER A 237 -2.90 -13.80 7.21
CA SER A 237 -3.73 -12.80 7.86
C SER A 237 -2.89 -11.73 8.54
N ALA A 238 -2.29 -10.82 7.77
CA ALA A 238 -1.60 -9.67 8.34
C ALA A 238 -2.59 -8.68 8.97
N SER A 239 -2.22 -8.10 10.12
CA SER A 239 -3.06 -7.12 10.81
C SER A 239 -3.08 -5.79 10.09
N LEU A 240 -4.27 -5.18 9.99
CA LEU A 240 -4.46 -3.84 9.45
C LEU A 240 -4.81 -2.87 10.59
N VAL A 241 -4.07 -1.77 10.68
CA VAL A 241 -4.27 -0.74 11.69
C VAL A 241 -4.64 0.58 11.05
N ARG A 242 -5.68 1.24 11.58
CA ARG A 242 -6.11 2.57 11.15
C ARG A 242 -5.44 3.64 12.01
N PHE A 243 -4.82 4.62 11.37
CA PHE A 243 -4.35 5.84 12.01
C PHE A 243 -5.16 7.04 11.53
N THR A 244 -5.60 7.87 12.48
CA THR A 244 -6.24 9.17 12.19
C THR A 244 -5.47 10.26 12.91
N SER A 245 -5.15 11.37 12.24
CA SER A 245 -4.66 12.56 12.90
C SER A 245 -5.85 13.42 13.31
N SER A 246 -5.96 13.75 14.59
CA SER A 246 -6.72 14.93 15.03
C SER A 246 -5.84 16.15 14.77
N GLY A 247 -6.31 17.06 13.94
CA GLY A 247 -5.62 18.33 13.65
C GLY A 247 -5.48 19.21 14.88
#